data_2bc79478f01df92091d29f827955da3e
#
_entry.id   2bc79478f01df92091d29f827955da3e
#
_cell.length_a   1.000
_cell.length_b   1.000
_cell.length_c   1.000
_cell.angle_alpha   90.00
_cell.angle_beta   90.00
_cell.angle_gamma   90.00
#
_symmetry.space_group_name_H-M   'P 1'
#
loop_
_entity.id
_entity.type
_entity.pdbx_description
1 polymer ?
#
loop_
_entity_poly.entity_id
_entity_poly.type
_entity_poly.pdbx_seq_one_letter_code
_entity_poly.pdbx_strand_id
1 'polypeptide(L)'
;GLTSEELLKAAEFVKERGQIPGAYIAPFAGWIKEDCIDDYVTYDTGERVRVDGFEDIRYSDIILKDYNGRILPPLDGGYPLDVTHPVVIERLRYVIKYLGGLGYRYIKADFLGHAAVEGKHYIKEIQTGMAAYNYAMQKLKEYCIEEGMFISLSIAPLFPGGYGHSRRICCDVFQQFKDTEYLLNAV
;
A
#
# COMPACT_ATOMS: atom_id res chain seq x y z
N GLY A 1 -8.13 -13.94 6.70
CA GLY A 1 -6.77 -13.48 7.01
C GLY A 1 -6.31 -14.06 8.33
N LEU A 2 -5.05 -13.84 8.69
CA LEU A 2 -4.51 -14.25 9.99
C LEU A 2 -5.08 -13.36 11.10
N THR A 3 -5.31 -13.98 12.26
CA THR A 3 -5.73 -13.25 13.47
C THR A 3 -4.55 -12.47 14.08
N SER A 4 -4.84 -11.50 14.94
CA SER A 4 -3.82 -10.76 15.69
C SER A 4 -2.91 -11.69 16.50
N GLU A 5 -3.47 -12.75 17.07
CA GLU A 5 -2.71 -13.75 17.84
C GLU A 5 -1.76 -14.58 16.96
N GLU A 6 -2.20 -14.98 15.77
CA GLU A 6 -1.36 -15.70 14.82
C GLU A 6 -0.22 -14.81 14.29
N LEU A 7 -0.50 -13.54 14.00
CA LEU A 7 0.52 -12.57 13.60
C LEU A 7 1.55 -12.33 14.72
N LEU A 8 1.10 -12.20 15.96
CA LEU A 8 2.00 -12.04 17.11
C LEU A 8 2.90 -13.26 17.29
N LYS A 9 2.32 -14.47 17.29
CA LYS A 9 3.08 -15.73 17.40
C LYS A 9 4.10 -15.88 16.26
N ALA A 10 3.74 -15.49 15.04
CA ALA A 10 4.66 -15.50 13.91
C ALA A 10 5.84 -14.53 14.12
N ALA A 11 5.57 -13.33 14.62
CA ALA A 11 6.62 -12.36 14.92
C ALA A 11 7.56 -12.84 16.02
N GLU A 12 7.03 -13.43 17.10
CA GLU A 12 7.81 -14.01 18.20
C GLU A 12 8.69 -15.18 17.71
N PHE A 13 8.11 -16.10 16.93
CA PHE A 13 8.83 -17.23 16.34
C PHE A 13 10.03 -16.79 15.48
N VAL A 14 9.87 -15.72 14.70
CA VAL A 14 10.94 -15.16 13.86
C VAL A 14 12.04 -14.54 14.74
N LYS A 15 11.65 -13.75 15.76
CA LYS A 15 12.59 -13.10 16.70
C LYS A 15 13.42 -14.10 17.50
N GLU A 16 12.82 -15.19 17.98
CA GLU A 16 13.52 -16.26 18.71
C GLU A 16 14.66 -16.89 17.90
N ARG A 17 14.63 -16.75 16.57
CA ARG A 17 15.67 -17.22 15.65
C ARG A 17 16.67 -16.14 15.25
N GLY A 18 16.65 -15.01 15.93
CA GLY A 18 17.54 -13.88 15.65
C GLY A 18 17.22 -13.16 14.34
N GLN A 19 16.01 -13.36 13.79
CA GLN A 19 15.58 -12.72 12.54
C GLN A 19 14.63 -11.55 12.81
N ILE A 20 14.46 -10.69 11.81
CA ILE A 20 13.56 -9.53 11.87
C ILE A 20 12.21 -9.92 11.26
N PRO A 21 11.10 -9.84 12.01
CA PRO A 21 9.78 -10.08 11.45
C PRO A 21 9.43 -9.06 10.38
N GLY A 22 9.00 -9.57 9.20
CA GLY A 22 8.56 -8.75 8.08
C GLY A 22 7.12 -9.03 7.69
N ALA A 23 6.44 -8.01 7.18
CA ALA A 23 5.10 -8.12 6.65
C ALA A 23 5.03 -7.57 5.22
N TYR A 24 4.12 -8.12 4.44
CA TYR A 24 3.73 -7.65 3.12
C TYR A 24 2.49 -6.79 3.22
N ILE A 25 2.49 -5.65 2.54
CA ILE A 25 1.32 -4.80 2.38
C ILE A 25 1.23 -4.29 0.93
N ALA A 26 0.01 -4.06 0.46
CA ALA A 26 -0.27 -3.36 -0.79
C ALA A 26 -1.17 -2.15 -0.49
N PRO A 27 -0.61 -1.05 0.02
CA PRO A 27 -1.39 -0.03 0.70
C PRO A 27 -2.25 0.82 -0.23
N PHE A 28 -1.95 0.85 -1.53
CA PHE A 28 -2.56 1.77 -2.50
C PHE A 28 -3.39 1.05 -3.57
N ALA A 29 -3.50 -0.28 -3.47
CA ALA A 29 -4.36 -1.11 -4.31
C ALA A 29 -5.48 -1.74 -3.48
N GLY A 30 -6.70 -1.73 -4.00
CA GLY A 30 -7.88 -2.33 -3.38
C GLY A 30 -8.36 -3.56 -4.14
N TRP A 31 -8.18 -4.78 -3.60
CA TRP A 31 -8.79 -6.00 -4.15
C TRP A 31 -10.25 -6.12 -3.68
N ILE A 32 -11.07 -5.21 -4.18
CA ILE A 32 -12.48 -5.07 -3.86
C ILE A 32 -13.27 -5.78 -4.95
N LYS A 33 -14.19 -6.66 -4.55
CA LYS A 33 -15.11 -7.28 -5.50
C LYS A 33 -16.07 -6.23 -6.05
N GLU A 34 -16.51 -6.41 -7.29
CA GLU A 34 -17.40 -5.46 -7.95
C GLU A 34 -18.72 -5.25 -7.20
N ASP A 35 -19.26 -6.32 -6.60
CA ASP A 35 -20.47 -6.30 -5.78
C ASP A 35 -20.28 -5.68 -4.39
N CYS A 36 -19.01 -5.42 -3.98
CA CYS A 36 -18.65 -4.82 -2.69
C CYS A 36 -18.16 -3.36 -2.81
N ILE A 37 -18.20 -2.76 -4.00
CA ILE A 37 -17.72 -1.38 -4.21
C ILE A 37 -18.51 -0.37 -3.37
N ASP A 38 -19.78 -0.63 -3.11
CA ASP A 38 -20.64 0.22 -2.28
C ASP A 38 -20.68 -0.17 -0.79
N ASP A 39 -19.84 -1.12 -0.38
CA ASP A 39 -19.67 -1.45 1.03
C ASP A 39 -18.85 -0.36 1.75
N TYR A 40 -19.03 -0.28 3.06
CA TYR A 40 -18.25 0.63 3.90
C TYR A 40 -16.77 0.25 3.96
N VAL A 41 -15.91 1.24 3.96
CA VAL A 41 -14.46 1.01 4.07
C VAL A 41 -14.12 0.45 5.46
N THR A 42 -13.37 -0.66 5.46
CA THR A 42 -12.92 -1.32 6.70
C THR A 42 -11.40 -1.34 6.79
N TYR A 43 -10.89 -1.47 8.02
CA TYR A 43 -9.53 -1.92 8.27
C TYR A 43 -9.40 -3.42 7.94
N ASP A 44 -8.17 -3.92 7.88
CA ASP A 44 -7.92 -5.34 7.63
C ASP A 44 -8.41 -6.24 8.79
N THR A 45 -8.70 -5.66 9.95
CA THR A 45 -9.37 -6.30 11.09
C THR A 45 -10.89 -6.46 10.92
N GLY A 46 -11.47 -5.88 9.87
CA GLY A 46 -12.90 -5.89 9.60
C GLY A 46 -13.69 -4.74 10.27
N GLU A 47 -13.06 -3.95 11.13
CA GLU A 47 -13.69 -2.77 11.71
C GLU A 47 -13.82 -1.64 10.69
N ARG A 48 -14.92 -0.88 10.75
CA ARG A 48 -15.11 0.29 9.88
C ARG A 48 -14.04 1.35 10.16
N VAL A 49 -13.48 1.89 9.08
CA VAL A 49 -12.57 3.02 9.21
C VAL A 49 -13.36 4.25 9.66
N ARG A 50 -12.81 4.94 10.66
CA ARG A 50 -13.40 6.16 11.19
C ARG A 50 -12.38 7.29 11.10
N VAL A 51 -12.75 8.32 10.37
CA VAL A 51 -12.01 9.57 10.27
C VAL A 51 -13.01 10.69 10.47
N ASP A 52 -12.70 11.66 11.29
CA ASP A 52 -13.59 12.78 11.57
C ASP A 52 -14.04 13.46 10.27
N GLY A 53 -15.34 13.57 10.07
CA GLY A 53 -15.95 14.09 8.85
C GLY A 53 -16.10 13.08 7.70
N PHE A 54 -15.75 11.78 7.93
CA PHE A 54 -15.81 10.70 6.95
C PHE A 54 -16.38 9.40 7.55
N GLU A 55 -17.46 9.50 8.33
CA GLU A 55 -17.99 8.38 9.10
C GLU A 55 -18.66 7.29 8.25
N ASP A 56 -19.18 7.66 7.07
CA ASP A 56 -19.97 6.78 6.19
C ASP A 56 -19.34 6.58 4.81
N ILE A 57 -18.01 6.50 4.75
CA ILE A 57 -17.27 6.35 3.48
C ILE A 57 -17.36 4.92 2.96
N ARG A 58 -17.63 4.81 1.67
CA ARG A 58 -17.69 3.56 0.90
C ARG A 58 -16.43 3.38 0.05
N TYR A 59 -16.19 2.15 -0.40
CA TYR A 59 -15.06 1.93 -1.31
C TYR A 59 -15.19 2.73 -2.61
N SER A 60 -16.41 2.92 -3.14
CA SER A 60 -16.66 3.79 -4.28
C SER A 60 -16.23 5.24 -4.09
N ASP A 61 -16.11 5.72 -2.85
CA ASP A 61 -15.65 7.08 -2.55
C ASP A 61 -14.13 7.22 -2.62
N ILE A 62 -13.40 6.16 -2.28
CA ILE A 62 -11.93 6.15 -2.17
C ILE A 62 -11.21 5.51 -3.35
N ILE A 63 -11.92 4.79 -4.24
CA ILE A 63 -11.33 4.34 -5.50
C ILE A 63 -11.10 5.56 -6.39
N LEU A 64 -9.93 5.63 -7.02
CA LEU A 64 -9.56 6.73 -7.90
C LEU A 64 -10.52 6.82 -9.10
N LYS A 65 -10.92 8.03 -9.46
CA LYS A 65 -11.86 8.32 -10.54
C LYS A 65 -11.18 9.07 -11.67
N ASP A 66 -11.70 8.91 -12.89
CA ASP A 66 -11.34 9.76 -14.01
C ASP A 66 -11.84 11.21 -13.81
N TYR A 67 -11.46 12.11 -14.71
CA TYR A 67 -11.87 13.53 -14.62
C TYR A 67 -13.38 13.75 -14.87
N ASN A 68 -14.10 12.73 -15.36
CA ASN A 68 -15.56 12.72 -15.51
C ASN A 68 -16.27 12.15 -14.27
N GLY A 69 -15.53 11.70 -13.26
CA GLY A 69 -16.06 11.14 -12.02
C GLY A 69 -16.39 9.64 -12.10
N ARG A 70 -15.95 8.92 -13.14
CA ARG A 70 -16.13 7.48 -13.26
C ARG A 70 -15.00 6.76 -12.55
N ILE A 71 -15.33 5.70 -11.82
CA ILE A 71 -14.35 4.81 -11.17
C ILE A 71 -13.42 4.25 -12.25
N LEU A 72 -12.11 4.32 -12.00
CA LEU A 72 -11.11 3.70 -12.87
C LEU A 72 -11.16 2.18 -12.75
N PRO A 73 -10.94 1.45 -13.86
CA PRO A 73 -10.92 -0.01 -13.83
C PRO A 73 -9.76 -0.52 -12.97
N PRO A 74 -9.85 -1.76 -12.47
CA PRO A 74 -8.74 -2.39 -11.75
C PRO A 74 -7.50 -2.54 -12.65
N LEU A 75 -6.34 -2.32 -12.06
CA LEU A 75 -5.02 -2.54 -12.64
C LEU A 75 -4.41 -3.75 -11.94
N ASP A 76 -3.95 -4.75 -12.70
CA ASP A 76 -3.46 -6.02 -12.15
C ASP A 76 -4.40 -6.67 -11.11
N GLY A 77 -5.71 -6.51 -11.32
CA GLY A 77 -6.76 -7.05 -10.47
C GLY A 77 -7.10 -6.21 -9.23
N GLY A 78 -6.37 -5.13 -8.94
CA GLY A 78 -6.64 -4.20 -7.85
C GLY A 78 -7.11 -2.83 -8.34
N TYR A 79 -8.11 -2.24 -7.69
CA TYR A 79 -8.49 -0.86 -7.96
C TYR A 79 -7.44 0.12 -7.44
N PRO A 80 -7.01 1.12 -8.24
CA PRO A 80 -6.17 2.20 -7.72
C PRO A 80 -6.99 3.02 -6.71
N LEU A 81 -6.46 3.21 -5.52
CA LEU A 81 -7.08 4.05 -4.49
C LEU A 81 -6.65 5.50 -4.66
N ASP A 82 -7.53 6.44 -4.34
CA ASP A 82 -7.14 7.85 -4.22
C ASP A 82 -6.29 8.03 -2.97
N VAL A 83 -4.98 7.98 -3.16
CA VAL A 83 -4.00 8.07 -2.08
C VAL A 83 -3.93 9.44 -1.41
N THR A 84 -4.68 10.42 -1.92
CA THR A 84 -4.81 11.73 -1.27
C THR A 84 -6.05 11.81 -0.37
N HIS A 85 -6.93 10.79 -0.41
CA HIS A 85 -8.12 10.75 0.42
C HIS A 85 -7.76 10.42 1.88
N PRO A 86 -8.27 11.19 2.87
CA PRO A 86 -7.92 11.01 4.29
C PRO A 86 -8.13 9.58 4.81
N VAL A 87 -9.19 8.91 4.36
CA VAL A 87 -9.50 7.52 4.76
C VAL A 87 -8.44 6.53 4.25
N VAL A 88 -7.89 6.72 3.06
CA VAL A 88 -6.80 5.87 2.53
C VAL A 88 -5.53 6.05 3.35
N ILE A 89 -5.20 7.29 3.69
CA ILE A 89 -4.03 7.61 4.54
C ILE A 89 -4.22 7.07 5.97
N GLU A 90 -5.43 7.13 6.52
CA GLU A 90 -5.71 6.55 7.85
C GLU A 90 -5.58 5.02 7.84
N ARG A 91 -6.05 4.33 6.78
CA ARG A 91 -5.83 2.88 6.64
C ARG A 91 -4.34 2.54 6.59
N LEU A 92 -3.55 3.32 5.87
CA LEU A 92 -2.09 3.17 5.82
C LEU A 92 -1.49 3.34 7.22
N ARG A 93 -1.86 4.42 7.93
CA ARG A 93 -1.37 4.69 9.28
C ARG A 93 -1.72 3.55 10.25
N TYR A 94 -2.97 3.09 10.18
CA TYR A 94 -3.46 2.01 11.03
C TYR A 94 -2.67 0.73 10.83
N VAL A 95 -2.50 0.24 9.58
CA VAL A 95 -1.80 -1.03 9.33
C VAL A 95 -0.33 -0.97 9.75
N ILE A 96 0.36 0.15 9.53
CA ILE A 96 1.75 0.32 9.98
C ILE A 96 1.86 0.28 11.50
N LYS A 97 1.02 1.05 12.22
CA LYS A 97 1.01 1.05 13.69
C LYS A 97 0.61 -0.31 14.27
N TYR A 98 -0.37 -0.95 13.69
CA TYR A 98 -0.82 -2.28 14.10
C TYR A 98 0.30 -3.31 13.99
N LEU A 99 0.98 -3.40 12.84
CA LEU A 99 2.11 -4.30 12.64
C LEU A 99 3.30 -3.93 13.55
N GLY A 100 3.57 -2.63 13.74
CA GLY A 100 4.59 -2.13 14.66
C GLY A 100 4.35 -2.57 16.10
N GLY A 101 3.10 -2.47 16.56
CA GLY A 101 2.67 -2.94 17.89
C GLY A 101 2.83 -4.44 18.10
N LEU A 102 2.69 -5.25 17.02
CA LEU A 102 2.96 -6.70 17.04
C LEU A 102 4.46 -7.04 16.92
N GLY A 103 5.31 -6.04 16.74
CA GLY A 103 6.75 -6.19 16.71
C GLY A 103 7.36 -6.48 15.35
N TYR A 104 6.63 -6.27 14.27
CA TYR A 104 7.19 -6.27 12.92
C TYR A 104 8.09 -5.05 12.71
N ARG A 105 9.20 -5.23 11.99
CA ARG A 105 10.20 -4.17 11.74
C ARG A 105 10.66 -4.11 10.28
N TYR A 106 10.04 -4.87 9.40
CA TYR A 106 10.30 -4.88 7.96
C TYR A 106 8.97 -4.87 7.21
N ILE A 107 8.82 -3.94 6.28
CA ILE A 107 7.65 -3.85 5.40
C ILE A 107 8.07 -4.02 3.95
N LYS A 108 7.52 -5.04 3.27
CA LYS A 108 7.49 -5.10 1.82
C LYS A 108 6.23 -4.39 1.34
N ALA A 109 6.38 -3.16 0.85
CA ALA A 109 5.30 -2.39 0.25
C ALA A 109 5.24 -2.67 -1.26
N ASP A 110 4.13 -3.22 -1.71
CA ASP A 110 3.95 -3.70 -3.09
C ASP A 110 2.83 -2.95 -3.82
N PHE A 111 2.75 -3.15 -5.14
CA PHE A 111 1.77 -2.51 -6.03
C PHE A 111 1.76 -0.97 -5.91
N LEU A 112 2.92 -0.39 -5.66
CA LEU A 112 3.06 1.04 -5.43
C LEU A 112 2.78 1.89 -6.67
N GLY A 113 2.84 1.30 -7.86
CA GLY A 113 2.44 1.94 -9.11
C GLY A 113 0.97 2.38 -9.14
N HIS A 114 0.09 1.75 -8.34
CA HIS A 114 -1.31 2.16 -8.22
C HIS A 114 -1.47 3.59 -7.68
N ALA A 115 -0.54 4.05 -6.84
CA ALA A 115 -0.53 5.43 -6.33
C ALA A 115 -0.13 6.48 -7.39
N ALA A 116 0.47 6.04 -8.51
CA ALA A 116 0.92 6.91 -9.60
C ALA A 116 -0.06 6.96 -10.78
N VAL A 117 -1.22 6.34 -10.66
CA VAL A 117 -2.25 6.36 -11.71
C VAL A 117 -2.86 7.76 -11.80
N GLU A 118 -3.02 8.24 -13.04
CA GLU A 118 -3.62 9.54 -13.31
C GLU A 118 -5.14 9.50 -13.05
N GLY A 119 -5.64 10.53 -12.37
CA GLY A 119 -7.06 10.64 -12.05
C GLY A 119 -7.39 11.88 -11.24
N LYS A 120 -8.63 11.99 -10.83
CA LYS A 120 -9.12 13.11 -10.02
C LYS A 120 -8.88 12.81 -8.55
N HIS A 121 -7.93 13.52 -7.96
CA HIS A 121 -7.57 13.38 -6.56
C HIS A 121 -8.45 14.21 -5.62
N TYR A 122 -8.57 13.76 -4.38
CA TYR A 122 -9.28 14.47 -3.30
C TYR A 122 -8.60 15.81 -2.99
N ILE A 123 -7.27 15.81 -2.87
CA ILE A 123 -6.49 17.05 -2.71
C ILE A 123 -6.36 17.71 -4.09
N LYS A 124 -7.08 18.81 -4.30
CA LYS A 124 -7.17 19.48 -5.60
C LYS A 124 -5.86 20.05 -6.13
N GLU A 125 -4.93 20.37 -5.25
CA GLU A 125 -3.59 20.87 -5.56
C GLU A 125 -2.69 19.77 -6.14
N ILE A 126 -3.00 18.52 -5.89
CA ILE A 126 -2.32 17.34 -6.45
C ILE A 126 -2.99 16.98 -7.78
N GLN A 127 -2.38 17.38 -8.88
CA GLN A 127 -2.98 17.30 -10.21
C GLN A 127 -2.43 16.15 -11.08
N THR A 128 -1.39 15.45 -10.61
CA THR A 128 -0.78 14.35 -11.36
C THR A 128 -0.60 13.11 -10.50
N GLY A 129 -0.65 11.93 -11.12
CA GLY A 129 -0.42 10.67 -10.44
C GLY A 129 0.94 10.60 -9.75
N MET A 130 1.99 11.18 -10.36
CA MET A 130 3.31 11.24 -9.73
C MET A 130 3.34 12.12 -8.48
N ALA A 131 2.60 13.25 -8.46
CA ALA A 131 2.48 14.07 -7.27
C ALA A 131 1.71 13.35 -6.15
N ALA A 132 0.66 12.61 -6.52
CA ALA A 132 -0.11 11.76 -5.59
C ALA A 132 0.76 10.63 -5.02
N TYR A 133 1.54 9.96 -5.88
CA TYR A 133 2.53 8.96 -5.45
C TYR A 133 3.52 9.54 -4.43
N ASN A 134 4.12 10.68 -4.72
CA ASN A 134 5.08 11.32 -3.81
C ASN A 134 4.45 11.67 -2.45
N TYR A 135 3.22 12.18 -2.46
CA TYR A 135 2.46 12.45 -1.24
C TYR A 135 2.24 11.19 -0.41
N ALA A 136 1.76 10.11 -1.04
CA ALA A 136 1.49 8.85 -0.37
C ALA A 136 2.76 8.17 0.18
N MET A 137 3.84 8.20 -0.60
CA MET A 137 5.13 7.63 -0.20
C MET A 137 5.78 8.41 0.95
N GLN A 138 5.58 9.72 1.00
CA GLN A 138 5.99 10.54 2.15
C GLN A 138 5.28 10.06 3.42
N LYS A 139 3.94 9.82 3.35
CA LYS A 139 3.16 9.30 4.47
C LYS A 139 3.58 7.90 4.89
N LEU A 140 3.80 7.00 3.93
CA LEU A 140 4.34 5.66 4.21
C LEU A 140 5.67 5.75 4.98
N LYS A 141 6.59 6.59 4.48
CA LYS A 141 7.91 6.79 5.10
C LYS A 141 7.80 7.33 6.52
N GLU A 142 6.97 8.38 6.74
CA GLU A 142 6.72 8.98 8.05
C GLU A 142 6.26 7.91 9.05
N TYR A 143 5.22 7.16 8.74
CA TYR A 143 4.66 6.15 9.64
C TYR A 143 5.62 4.98 9.90
N CYS A 144 6.35 4.54 8.88
CA CYS A 144 7.36 3.49 9.06
C CYS A 144 8.54 3.95 9.93
N ILE A 145 8.96 5.21 9.82
CA ILE A 145 10.00 5.78 10.70
C ILE A 145 9.52 5.83 12.15
N GLU A 146 8.28 6.26 12.40
CA GLU A 146 7.70 6.29 13.75
C GLU A 146 7.74 4.91 14.42
N GLU A 147 7.55 3.84 13.65
CA GLU A 147 7.56 2.46 14.14
C GLU A 147 8.94 1.76 14.01
N GLY A 148 9.96 2.46 13.55
CA GLY A 148 11.31 1.90 13.36
C GLY A 148 11.36 0.77 12.33
N MET A 149 10.61 0.88 11.24
CA MET A 149 10.50 -0.14 10.22
C MET A 149 11.43 0.09 9.02
N PHE A 150 12.01 -0.98 8.53
CA PHE A 150 12.69 -1.02 7.23
C PHE A 150 11.66 -1.12 6.11
N ILE A 151 11.82 -0.32 5.05
CA ILE A 151 10.91 -0.27 3.90
C ILE A 151 11.60 -0.87 2.68
N SER A 152 10.99 -1.91 2.11
CA SER A 152 11.36 -2.50 0.82
C SER A 152 10.27 -2.22 -0.20
N LEU A 153 10.61 -1.55 -1.30
CA LEU A 153 9.67 -1.16 -2.35
C LEU A 153 9.56 -2.24 -3.43
N SER A 154 8.34 -2.55 -3.84
CA SER A 154 8.04 -3.49 -4.93
C SER A 154 6.99 -2.89 -5.86
N ILE A 155 7.10 -3.17 -7.17
CA ILE A 155 6.25 -2.58 -8.23
C ILE A 155 6.10 -1.06 -8.03
N ALA A 156 7.23 -0.40 -7.81
CA ALA A 156 7.32 1.04 -7.64
C ALA A 156 7.80 1.70 -8.94
N PRO A 157 7.47 2.98 -9.19
CA PRO A 157 8.10 3.75 -10.26
C PRO A 157 9.62 3.65 -10.24
N LEU A 158 10.27 3.72 -11.41
CA LEU A 158 11.72 3.50 -11.57
C LEU A 158 12.57 4.42 -10.68
N PHE A 159 12.10 5.63 -10.45
CA PHE A 159 12.78 6.63 -9.61
C PHE A 159 11.96 6.92 -8.35
N PRO A 160 12.04 6.07 -7.32
CA PRO A 160 11.14 6.12 -6.17
C PRO A 160 11.42 7.26 -5.17
N GLY A 161 12.34 8.18 -5.46
CA GLY A 161 12.51 9.40 -4.66
C GLY A 161 13.11 9.20 -3.25
N GLY A 162 13.78 8.08 -2.96
CA GLY A 162 14.41 7.85 -1.64
C GLY A 162 13.44 7.56 -0.51
N TYR A 163 12.28 6.99 -0.83
CA TYR A 163 11.24 6.63 0.17
C TYR A 163 11.50 5.30 0.86
N GLY A 164 12.31 4.42 0.28
CA GLY A 164 12.61 3.10 0.83
C GLY A 164 14.08 2.90 1.12
N HIS A 165 14.39 1.89 1.91
CA HIS A 165 15.75 1.44 2.22
C HIS A 165 16.28 0.46 1.17
N SER A 166 15.39 -0.28 0.53
CA SER A 166 15.67 -1.16 -0.60
C SER A 166 14.52 -1.14 -1.61
N ARG A 167 14.80 -1.58 -2.83
CA ARG A 167 13.77 -1.76 -3.85
C ARG A 167 14.04 -3.01 -4.67
N ARG A 168 12.99 -3.61 -5.17
CA ARG A 168 13.05 -4.59 -6.25
C ARG A 168 13.30 -3.86 -7.57
N ILE A 169 14.11 -4.46 -8.42
CA ILE A 169 14.47 -3.88 -9.72
C ILE A 169 13.30 -4.01 -10.71
N CYS A 170 12.49 -5.08 -10.55
CA CYS A 170 11.46 -5.43 -11.52
C CYS A 170 10.36 -6.32 -10.93
N CYS A 171 9.48 -6.82 -11.81
CA CYS A 171 8.46 -7.83 -11.52
C CYS A 171 9.06 -9.21 -11.17
N ASP A 172 8.21 -10.21 -10.96
CA ASP A 172 8.64 -11.56 -10.63
C ASP A 172 9.32 -12.24 -11.82
N VAL A 173 10.35 -13.02 -11.57
CA VAL A 173 11.12 -13.73 -12.60
C VAL A 173 10.49 -15.07 -13.00
N PHE A 174 9.42 -15.50 -12.35
CA PHE A 174 8.65 -16.72 -12.62
C PHE A 174 9.51 -17.97 -12.88
N GLN A 175 10.69 -18.07 -12.22
CA GLN A 175 11.67 -19.15 -12.36
C GLN A 175 12.23 -19.30 -13.79
N GLN A 176 12.26 -18.23 -14.59
CA GLN A 176 12.76 -18.23 -15.96
C GLN A 176 14.09 -17.46 -16.07
N PHE A 177 15.12 -18.11 -16.62
CA PHE A 177 16.43 -17.51 -16.83
C PHE A 177 16.38 -16.25 -17.70
N LYS A 178 15.57 -16.28 -18.78
CA LYS A 178 15.41 -15.13 -19.68
C LYS A 178 14.93 -13.86 -18.97
N ASP A 179 14.03 -14.02 -17.98
CA ASP A 179 13.51 -12.88 -17.23
C ASP A 179 14.58 -12.34 -16.27
N THR A 180 15.34 -13.24 -15.64
CA THR A 180 16.48 -12.86 -14.78
C THR A 180 17.55 -12.13 -15.58
N GLU A 181 17.94 -12.64 -16.75
CA GLU A 181 18.94 -12.04 -17.63
C GLU A 181 18.50 -10.66 -18.13
N TYR A 182 17.25 -10.53 -18.56
CA TYR A 182 16.67 -9.25 -19.00
C TYR A 182 16.74 -8.19 -17.89
N LEU A 183 16.39 -8.59 -16.65
CA LEU A 183 16.39 -7.69 -15.50
C LEU A 183 17.80 -7.25 -15.09
N LEU A 184 18.76 -8.15 -15.11
CA LEU A 184 20.17 -7.84 -14.80
C LEU A 184 20.79 -6.89 -15.83
N ASN A 185 20.35 -6.97 -17.09
CA ASN A 185 20.85 -6.10 -18.16
C ASN A 185 20.11 -4.74 -18.25
N ALA A 186 18.99 -4.57 -17.55
CA ALA A 186 18.19 -3.35 -17.57
C ALA A 186 18.55 -2.34 -16.45
N VAL A 187 19.57 -2.64 -15.63
CA VAL A 187 19.94 -1.86 -14.42
C VAL A 187 21.30 -1.21 -14.57
#